data_7eb3cd0d59d0b808ea66697d59cb04e8
#
_entry.id   7eb3cd0d59d0b808ea66697d59cb04e8
#
_cell.length_a   1.000
_cell.length_b   1.000
_cell.length_c   1.000
_cell.angle_alpha   90.00
_cell.angle_beta   90.00
_cell.angle_gamma   90.00
#
_symmetry.space_group_name_H-M   'P 1'
#
loop_
_entity.id
_entity.type
_entity.pdbx_description
1 polymer ?
#
loop_
_entity_poly.entity_id
_entity_poly.type
_entity_poly.pdbx_seq_one_letter_code
_entity_poly.pdbx_strand_id
1 'polypeptide(L)'
;MEFDIKQDKFLSATHKSIWHSALFLASFYEAVPANLSAGETANLLEGERNLYRFIKDLYSDMYNNPGLYYLPVGEYDRYMNGRERKDLHHKNDQKESSLRNKFQQPIQFYQKFLFEIGTRSEADYSTFNLNIHKSDFHDIYRDMKLSKVRGEEEKLAKALNNLGLEIIEKAADKIHVANMKYPKMLLALSALCRSSNKKYTLTNFLRCDFRGLINGFKPRFEDTLAVLSQDLKENAVELNKFMQGLNCKASIEPLKNITLYSKWKVNYSLDGKSVFSFCSDINSLELFAYFNHHENISRMGYILKDKSIELYNWFYEKMPARTCSCRNNNLVDIGGQKKRICGLMNRLDVGNPTINDLKNIENVIGTYIDRAKDKFI
;
A
#
# COMPACT_ATOMS: atom_id res chain seq x y z
N MET A 1 -16.24 -14.76 6.02
CA MET A 1 -16.47 -13.45 6.64
C MET A 1 -16.36 -12.38 5.57
N GLU A 2 -17.24 -11.39 5.58
CA GLU A 2 -17.13 -10.23 4.71
C GLU A 2 -16.54 -9.07 5.51
N PHE A 3 -15.46 -8.48 5.03
CA PHE A 3 -14.79 -7.38 5.71
C PHE A 3 -15.43 -6.05 5.28
N ASP A 4 -15.96 -5.29 6.25
CA ASP A 4 -16.62 -4.01 5.99
C ASP A 4 -15.61 -2.85 6.11
N ILE A 5 -15.58 -1.99 5.09
CA ILE A 5 -14.72 -0.79 5.07
C ILE A 5 -15.09 0.21 6.18
N LYS A 6 -16.31 0.17 6.69
CA LYS A 6 -16.80 1.04 7.78
C LYS A 6 -16.45 0.53 9.17
N GLN A 7 -15.84 -0.66 9.27
CA GLN A 7 -15.48 -1.22 10.56
C GLN A 7 -14.43 -0.33 11.26
N ASP A 8 -14.74 0.16 12.43
CA ASP A 8 -13.89 1.05 13.25
C ASP A 8 -13.37 0.37 14.53
N LYS A 9 -14.00 -0.74 14.95
CA LYS A 9 -13.64 -1.48 16.16
C LYS A 9 -13.04 -2.84 15.82
N PHE A 10 -11.92 -3.13 16.43
CA PHE A 10 -11.16 -4.37 16.23
C PHE A 10 -10.80 -5.01 17.56
N LEU A 11 -10.79 -6.34 17.60
CA LEU A 11 -10.40 -7.11 18.79
C LEU A 11 -8.93 -6.89 19.16
N SER A 12 -8.08 -6.62 18.17
CA SER A 12 -6.67 -6.30 18.36
C SER A 12 -6.08 -5.60 17.14
N ALA A 13 -4.85 -5.08 17.26
CA ALA A 13 -4.13 -4.53 16.12
C ALA A 13 -3.82 -5.58 15.05
N THR A 14 -3.64 -6.84 15.43
CA THR A 14 -3.49 -7.94 14.49
C THR A 14 -4.76 -8.12 13.66
N HIS A 15 -5.95 -8.11 14.27
CA HIS A 15 -7.22 -8.15 13.55
C HIS A 15 -7.37 -6.96 12.60
N LYS A 16 -7.02 -5.75 13.06
CA LYS A 16 -7.01 -4.57 12.19
C LYS A 16 -6.08 -4.74 10.99
N SER A 17 -4.90 -5.33 11.19
CA SER A 17 -3.92 -5.55 10.13
C SER A 17 -4.39 -6.59 9.11
N ILE A 18 -5.05 -7.66 9.56
CA ILE A 18 -5.66 -8.66 8.67
C ILE A 18 -6.80 -8.01 7.86
N TRP A 19 -7.68 -7.26 8.53
CA TRP A 19 -8.76 -6.52 7.91
C TRP A 19 -8.25 -5.57 6.81
N HIS A 20 -7.18 -4.82 7.07
CA HIS A 20 -6.55 -3.98 6.06
C HIS A 20 -6.08 -4.78 4.85
N SER A 21 -5.43 -5.93 5.07
CA SER A 21 -4.95 -6.78 3.97
C SER A 21 -6.11 -7.33 3.13
N ALA A 22 -7.21 -7.72 3.78
CA ALA A 22 -8.40 -8.23 3.12
C ALA A 22 -9.13 -7.15 2.29
N LEU A 23 -9.25 -5.93 2.82
CA LEU A 23 -9.86 -4.81 2.10
C LEU A 23 -8.99 -4.28 0.96
N PHE A 24 -7.70 -4.57 0.97
CA PHE A 24 -6.81 -4.20 -0.12
C PHE A 24 -7.01 -5.06 -1.37
N LEU A 25 -7.66 -6.22 -1.26
CA LEU A 25 -7.98 -7.05 -2.42
C LEU A 25 -8.81 -6.25 -3.44
N ALA A 26 -8.46 -6.37 -4.70
CA ALA A 26 -9.27 -5.81 -5.78
C ALA A 26 -10.62 -6.53 -5.85
N SER A 27 -11.61 -5.91 -6.48
CA SER A 27 -12.75 -6.68 -7.01
C SER A 27 -12.22 -7.76 -7.93
N PHE A 28 -12.89 -8.92 -7.92
CA PHE A 28 -12.44 -10.00 -8.79
C PHE A 28 -12.64 -9.64 -10.27
N TYR A 29 -11.55 -9.70 -11.03
CA TYR A 29 -11.52 -9.50 -12.47
C TYR A 29 -10.84 -10.69 -13.13
N GLU A 30 -11.54 -11.43 -13.97
CA GLU A 30 -10.92 -12.46 -14.82
C GLU A 30 -10.04 -11.79 -15.87
N ALA A 31 -8.85 -12.33 -16.10
CA ALA A 31 -7.94 -11.81 -17.09
C ALA A 31 -7.02 -12.91 -17.62
N VAL A 32 -6.96 -13.06 -18.93
CA VAL A 32 -6.18 -14.11 -19.58
C VAL A 32 -5.11 -13.49 -20.46
N PRO A 33 -3.84 -13.94 -20.35
CA PRO A 33 -2.81 -13.56 -21.31
C PRO A 33 -3.18 -13.97 -22.73
N ALA A 34 -2.76 -13.17 -23.71
CA ALA A 34 -2.84 -13.58 -25.11
C ALA A 34 -2.01 -14.86 -25.34
N ASN A 35 -2.43 -15.69 -26.29
CA ASN A 35 -1.73 -16.90 -26.79
C ASN A 35 -1.83 -18.17 -25.92
N LEU A 36 -2.83 -18.30 -25.08
CA LEU A 36 -3.18 -19.58 -24.45
C LEU A 36 -4.14 -20.39 -25.33
N SER A 37 -4.02 -21.72 -25.30
CA SER A 37 -5.02 -22.61 -25.84
C SER A 37 -6.34 -22.54 -25.07
N ALA A 38 -7.44 -23.00 -25.63
CA ALA A 38 -8.73 -22.99 -24.93
C ALA A 38 -8.71 -23.78 -23.61
N GLY A 39 -7.99 -24.90 -23.56
CA GLY A 39 -7.84 -25.70 -22.35
C GLY A 39 -6.99 -25.00 -21.27
N GLU A 40 -5.90 -24.38 -21.65
CA GLU A 40 -5.06 -23.59 -20.73
C GLU A 40 -5.81 -22.39 -20.19
N THR A 41 -6.56 -21.70 -21.04
CA THR A 41 -7.44 -20.59 -20.66
C THR A 41 -8.46 -21.02 -19.59
N ALA A 42 -9.18 -22.13 -19.83
CA ALA A 42 -10.17 -22.63 -18.88
C ALA A 42 -9.54 -23.01 -17.53
N ASN A 43 -8.36 -23.64 -17.55
CA ASN A 43 -7.63 -24.02 -16.35
C ASN A 43 -7.14 -22.79 -15.57
N LEU A 44 -6.64 -21.76 -16.28
CA LEU A 44 -6.19 -20.53 -15.66
C LEU A 44 -7.35 -19.76 -15.01
N LEU A 45 -8.47 -19.59 -15.71
CA LEU A 45 -9.67 -18.91 -15.18
C LEU A 45 -10.24 -19.60 -13.93
N GLU A 46 -10.27 -20.93 -13.92
CA GLU A 46 -10.65 -21.69 -12.72
C GLU A 46 -9.64 -21.47 -11.59
N GLY A 47 -8.36 -21.47 -11.92
CA GLY A 47 -7.28 -21.16 -10.98
C GLY A 47 -7.37 -19.76 -10.39
N GLU A 48 -7.71 -18.74 -11.19
CA GLU A 48 -7.91 -17.36 -10.74
C GLU A 48 -9.04 -17.25 -9.70
N ARG A 49 -10.20 -17.85 -9.98
CA ARG A 49 -11.33 -17.90 -9.04
C ARG A 49 -10.92 -18.56 -7.74
N ASN A 50 -10.21 -19.68 -7.83
CA ASN A 50 -9.78 -20.45 -6.67
C ASN A 50 -8.65 -19.77 -5.89
N LEU A 51 -7.71 -19.09 -6.54
CA LEU A 51 -6.70 -18.29 -5.86
C LEU A 51 -7.34 -17.09 -5.11
N TYR A 52 -8.26 -16.41 -5.76
CA TYR A 52 -8.99 -15.29 -5.11
C TYR A 52 -9.76 -15.79 -3.87
N ARG A 53 -10.46 -16.91 -3.96
CA ARG A 53 -11.15 -17.54 -2.83
C ARG A 53 -10.17 -17.97 -1.74
N PHE A 54 -9.07 -18.63 -2.10
CA PHE A 54 -8.03 -19.03 -1.17
C PHE A 54 -7.48 -17.84 -0.37
N ILE A 55 -7.17 -16.70 -1.02
CA ILE A 55 -6.65 -15.51 -0.34
C ILE A 55 -7.72 -14.89 0.58
N LYS A 56 -8.98 -14.83 0.15
CA LYS A 56 -10.09 -14.39 1.02
C LYS A 56 -10.27 -15.28 2.23
N ASP A 57 -10.25 -16.59 2.03
CA ASP A 57 -10.40 -17.58 3.10
C ASP A 57 -9.20 -17.55 4.04
N LEU A 58 -7.98 -17.32 3.51
CA LEU A 58 -6.78 -17.13 4.33
C LEU A 58 -6.94 -15.95 5.30
N TYR A 59 -7.36 -14.78 4.82
CA TYR A 59 -7.56 -13.62 5.69
C TYR A 59 -8.74 -13.84 6.66
N SER A 60 -9.83 -14.47 6.22
CA SER A 60 -10.97 -14.81 7.08
C SER A 60 -10.58 -15.79 8.18
N ASP A 61 -9.81 -16.81 7.86
CA ASP A 61 -9.37 -17.81 8.84
C ASP A 61 -8.32 -17.23 9.80
N MET A 62 -7.38 -16.43 9.31
CA MET A 62 -6.45 -15.67 10.16
C MET A 62 -7.17 -14.74 11.13
N TYR A 63 -8.28 -14.11 10.70
CA TYR A 63 -9.05 -13.20 11.54
C TYR A 63 -9.81 -13.94 12.64
N ASN A 64 -10.43 -15.06 12.30
CA ASN A 64 -11.22 -15.86 13.24
C ASN A 64 -10.35 -16.74 14.15
N ASN A 65 -9.21 -17.22 13.65
CA ASN A 65 -8.34 -18.19 14.30
C ASN A 65 -6.86 -17.74 14.29
N PRO A 66 -6.52 -16.54 14.79
CA PRO A 66 -5.17 -15.99 14.65
C PRO A 66 -4.08 -16.90 15.27
N GLY A 67 -4.42 -17.68 16.29
CA GLY A 67 -3.51 -18.62 16.94
C GLY A 67 -3.04 -19.75 16.02
N LEU A 68 -3.87 -20.22 15.07
CA LEU A 68 -3.47 -21.24 14.08
C LEU A 68 -2.37 -20.75 13.13
N TYR A 69 -2.26 -19.45 12.95
CA TYR A 69 -1.27 -18.77 12.12
C TYR A 69 -0.15 -18.11 12.93
N TYR A 70 -0.05 -18.45 14.22
CA TYR A 70 0.94 -17.90 15.14
C TYR A 70 0.95 -16.36 15.17
N LEU A 71 -0.20 -15.75 14.92
CA LEU A 71 -0.35 -14.30 14.92
C LEU A 71 -0.44 -13.79 16.36
N PRO A 72 0.33 -12.76 16.74
CA PRO A 72 0.30 -12.22 18.08
C PRO A 72 -1.00 -11.46 18.34
N VAL A 73 -1.74 -11.87 19.36
CA VAL A 73 -2.93 -11.19 19.88
C VAL A 73 -2.71 -10.80 21.33
N GLY A 74 -3.13 -9.61 21.73
CA GLY A 74 -3.14 -9.16 23.13
C GLY A 74 -1.91 -8.40 23.63
N GLU A 75 -0.70 -8.59 23.09
CA GLU A 75 0.46 -7.78 23.51
C GLU A 75 0.34 -6.32 23.09
N TYR A 76 -0.11 -6.09 21.86
CA TYR A 76 -0.29 -4.74 21.33
C TYR A 76 -1.42 -3.99 22.02
N ASP A 77 -2.50 -4.68 22.34
CA ASP A 77 -3.64 -4.07 23.03
C ASP A 77 -3.28 -3.64 24.43
N ARG A 78 -2.48 -4.45 25.15
CA ARG A 78 -1.91 -4.03 26.44
C ARG A 78 -1.02 -2.80 26.31
N TYR A 79 -0.28 -2.70 25.21
CA TYR A 79 0.57 -1.53 24.95
C TYR A 79 -0.26 -0.30 24.56
N MET A 80 -1.27 -0.46 23.69
CA MET A 80 -2.12 0.65 23.22
C MET A 80 -3.14 1.10 24.26
N ASN A 81 -3.69 0.18 25.07
CA ASN A 81 -4.64 0.49 26.15
C ASN A 81 -3.95 1.02 27.41
N GLY A 82 -2.69 0.65 27.66
CA GLY A 82 -1.87 1.22 28.74
C GLY A 82 -1.32 2.61 28.43
N ARG A 83 -1.49 3.09 27.23
CA ARG A 83 -1.21 4.46 26.79
C ARG A 83 -2.51 5.24 26.67
N GLU A 84 -2.90 5.93 27.70
CA GLU A 84 -3.68 7.13 27.50
C GLU A 84 -2.94 7.97 26.45
N ARG A 85 -3.66 8.41 25.42
CA ARG A 85 -3.15 9.16 24.25
C ARG A 85 -2.50 10.52 24.58
N LYS A 86 -1.96 10.67 25.77
CA LYS A 86 -1.26 11.87 26.21
C LYS A 86 0.18 11.76 25.75
N ASP A 87 0.55 12.62 24.82
CA ASP A 87 1.91 12.94 24.38
C ASP A 87 2.62 11.92 23.48
N LEU A 88 2.08 11.72 22.30
CA LEU A 88 2.79 11.17 21.13
C LEU A 88 3.81 12.19 20.58
N HIS A 89 4.80 12.58 21.38
CA HIS A 89 5.96 13.32 20.89
C HIS A 89 7.10 12.37 20.54
N HIS A 90 7.61 12.52 19.35
CA HIS A 90 8.75 11.97 18.57
C HIS A 90 9.62 10.81 19.14
N LYS A 91 9.89 10.72 20.41
CA LYS A 91 10.66 9.59 20.99
C LYS A 91 9.91 8.25 20.98
N ASN A 92 8.61 8.29 20.79
CA ASN A 92 7.72 7.12 20.83
C ASN A 92 7.41 6.54 19.43
N ASP A 93 7.62 7.31 18.35
CA ASP A 93 7.35 6.88 16.96
C ASP A 93 8.21 5.67 16.56
N GLN A 94 9.47 5.62 16.98
CA GLN A 94 10.36 4.49 16.69
C GLN A 94 9.91 3.22 17.42
N LYS A 95 9.47 3.35 18.68
CA LYS A 95 8.99 2.20 19.47
C LYS A 95 7.64 1.70 18.96
N GLU A 96 6.75 2.60 18.59
CA GLU A 96 5.46 2.25 17.97
C GLU A 96 5.65 1.60 16.59
N SER A 97 6.52 2.17 15.75
CA SER A 97 6.90 1.58 14.46
C SER A 97 7.51 0.18 14.62
N SER A 98 8.42 0.01 15.61
CA SER A 98 9.03 -1.29 15.91
C SER A 98 8.00 -2.33 16.38
N LEU A 99 7.04 -1.92 17.22
CA LEU A 99 5.96 -2.81 17.66
C LEU A 99 5.01 -3.14 16.52
N ARG A 100 4.59 -2.14 15.75
CA ARG A 100 3.76 -2.36 14.55
C ARG A 100 4.42 -3.39 13.62
N ASN A 101 5.71 -3.24 13.33
CA ASN A 101 6.45 -4.20 12.53
C ASN A 101 6.46 -5.60 13.15
N LYS A 102 6.57 -5.72 14.48
CA LYS A 102 6.52 -7.02 15.17
C LYS A 102 5.20 -7.76 14.91
N PHE A 103 4.06 -7.05 14.92
CA PHE A 103 2.74 -7.66 14.71
C PHE A 103 2.41 -7.89 13.24
N GLN A 104 3.00 -7.10 12.35
CA GLN A 104 2.77 -7.21 10.91
C GLN A 104 3.61 -8.30 10.24
N GLN A 105 4.80 -8.60 10.76
CA GLN A 105 5.72 -9.54 10.14
C GLN A 105 5.15 -10.95 9.92
N PRO A 106 4.40 -11.55 10.85
CA PRO A 106 3.80 -12.87 10.60
C PRO A 106 2.80 -12.87 9.43
N ILE A 107 1.98 -11.81 9.27
CA ILE A 107 1.06 -11.68 8.13
C ILE A 107 1.86 -11.46 6.84
N GLN A 108 2.88 -10.61 6.89
CA GLN A 108 3.81 -10.39 5.77
C GLN A 108 4.54 -11.67 5.38
N PHE A 109 4.79 -12.57 6.34
CA PHE A 109 5.37 -13.86 6.04
C PHE A 109 4.51 -14.62 5.04
N TYR A 110 3.21 -14.79 5.30
CA TYR A 110 2.32 -15.54 4.41
C TYR A 110 2.22 -14.90 3.02
N GLN A 111 2.12 -13.58 2.95
CA GLN A 111 2.10 -12.85 1.69
C GLN A 111 3.38 -13.05 0.89
N LYS A 112 4.54 -12.86 1.53
CA LYS A 112 5.84 -13.04 0.88
C LYS A 112 6.11 -14.47 0.50
N PHE A 113 5.78 -15.42 1.37
CA PHE A 113 5.99 -16.82 1.14
C PHE A 113 5.23 -17.31 -0.10
N LEU A 114 3.95 -16.95 -0.22
CA LEU A 114 3.14 -17.25 -1.40
C LEU A 114 3.70 -16.58 -2.66
N PHE A 115 4.11 -15.32 -2.56
CA PHE A 115 4.70 -14.59 -3.67
C PHE A 115 6.01 -15.23 -4.16
N GLU A 116 6.91 -15.57 -3.25
CA GLU A 116 8.20 -16.19 -3.58
C GLU A 116 8.02 -17.61 -4.14
N ILE A 117 7.11 -18.41 -3.58
CA ILE A 117 6.76 -19.71 -4.15
C ILE A 117 6.23 -19.53 -5.59
N GLY A 118 5.25 -18.65 -5.80
CA GLY A 118 4.71 -18.41 -7.14
C GLY A 118 5.76 -17.90 -8.14
N THR A 119 6.75 -17.12 -7.66
CA THR A 119 7.80 -16.56 -8.51
C THR A 119 8.88 -17.58 -8.89
N ARG A 120 9.29 -18.46 -7.95
CA ARG A 120 10.46 -19.36 -8.12
C ARG A 120 10.09 -20.75 -8.58
N SER A 121 8.82 -21.15 -8.47
CA SER A 121 8.36 -22.47 -8.87
C SER A 121 8.05 -22.55 -10.36
N GLU A 122 8.13 -23.75 -10.90
CA GLU A 122 7.61 -24.10 -12.21
C GLU A 122 6.21 -24.74 -12.06
N ALA A 123 5.25 -24.26 -12.84
CA ALA A 123 3.90 -24.82 -12.84
C ALA A 123 3.85 -26.10 -13.68
N ASP A 124 3.31 -27.17 -13.07
CA ASP A 124 3.01 -28.43 -13.74
C ASP A 124 1.54 -28.40 -14.19
N TYR A 125 1.31 -28.23 -15.46
CA TYR A 125 -0.03 -28.17 -16.06
C TYR A 125 -0.76 -29.51 -16.11
N SER A 126 -0.05 -30.63 -15.88
CA SER A 126 -0.67 -31.95 -15.84
C SER A 126 -1.28 -32.28 -14.48
N THR A 127 -0.63 -31.83 -13.42
CA THR A 127 -1.05 -32.05 -12.02
C THR A 127 -1.59 -30.80 -11.34
N PHE A 128 -1.46 -29.63 -11.97
CA PHE A 128 -1.83 -28.31 -11.47
C PHE A 128 -1.10 -27.91 -10.18
N ASN A 129 0.10 -28.45 -9.99
CA ASN A 129 0.95 -28.22 -8.84
C ASN A 129 2.14 -27.33 -9.22
N LEU A 130 2.92 -26.92 -8.20
CA LEU A 130 4.19 -26.23 -8.41
C LEU A 130 5.36 -27.14 -8.02
N ASN A 131 6.41 -27.09 -8.82
CA ASN A 131 7.68 -27.73 -8.54
C ASN A 131 8.74 -26.63 -8.29
N ILE A 132 9.51 -26.76 -7.22
CA ILE A 132 10.59 -25.83 -6.88
C ILE A 132 11.84 -26.60 -6.52
N HIS A 133 13.00 -26.10 -6.92
CA HIS A 133 14.29 -26.66 -6.50
C HIS A 133 14.46 -26.50 -4.98
N LYS A 134 14.98 -27.52 -4.32
CA LYS A 134 15.16 -27.51 -2.85
C LYS A 134 16.06 -26.36 -2.40
N SER A 135 17.11 -26.03 -3.18
CA SER A 135 17.94 -24.86 -2.93
C SER A 135 17.15 -23.56 -2.97
N ASP A 136 16.31 -23.37 -4.00
CA ASP A 136 15.49 -22.17 -4.17
C ASP A 136 14.44 -22.05 -3.08
N PHE A 137 13.88 -23.17 -2.63
CA PHE A 137 12.94 -23.19 -1.52
C PHE A 137 13.58 -22.77 -0.20
N HIS A 138 14.81 -23.22 0.09
CA HIS A 138 15.55 -22.76 1.26
C HIS A 138 15.95 -21.28 1.16
N ASP A 139 16.25 -20.82 -0.05
CA ASP A 139 16.56 -19.42 -0.31
C ASP A 139 15.34 -18.50 -0.08
N ILE A 140 14.10 -18.98 -0.26
CA ILE A 140 12.89 -18.24 0.08
C ILE A 140 12.96 -17.75 1.54
N TYR A 141 13.23 -18.65 2.47
CA TYR A 141 13.32 -18.31 3.89
C TYR A 141 14.43 -17.30 4.18
N ARG A 142 15.61 -17.51 3.60
CA ARG A 142 16.76 -16.62 3.76
C ARG A 142 16.46 -15.20 3.23
N ASP A 143 15.80 -15.10 2.09
CA ASP A 143 15.58 -13.84 1.38
C ASP A 143 14.38 -13.04 1.89
N MET A 144 13.49 -13.64 2.68
CA MET A 144 12.33 -12.94 3.25
C MET A 144 12.70 -11.80 4.21
N LYS A 145 13.87 -11.84 4.84
CA LYS A 145 14.40 -10.78 5.75
C LYS A 145 13.41 -10.32 6.84
N LEU A 146 12.58 -11.24 7.33
CA LEU A 146 11.59 -10.95 8.37
C LEU A 146 12.16 -11.32 9.74
N SER A 147 12.88 -10.39 10.37
CA SER A 147 13.65 -10.63 11.60
C SER A 147 12.84 -11.22 12.77
N LYS A 148 11.54 -10.95 12.83
CA LYS A 148 10.67 -11.40 13.94
C LYS A 148 10.07 -12.79 13.74
N VAL A 149 10.22 -13.36 12.55
CA VAL A 149 9.79 -14.73 12.23
C VAL A 149 10.97 -15.64 11.88
N ARG A 150 12.19 -15.11 11.99
CA ARG A 150 13.42 -15.85 11.68
C ARG A 150 13.56 -17.08 12.58
N GLY A 151 13.74 -18.23 11.97
CA GLY A 151 13.83 -19.51 12.66
C GLY A 151 12.48 -20.19 12.91
N GLU A 152 11.36 -19.58 12.51
CA GLU A 152 10.01 -20.16 12.61
C GLU A 152 9.34 -20.37 11.23
N GLU A 153 10.08 -20.15 10.15
CA GLU A 153 9.56 -20.11 8.78
C GLU A 153 8.85 -21.41 8.40
N GLU A 154 9.44 -22.55 8.75
CA GLU A 154 8.84 -23.86 8.46
C GLU A 154 7.54 -24.08 9.21
N LYS A 155 7.48 -23.68 10.49
CA LYS A 155 6.28 -23.76 11.31
C LYS A 155 5.15 -22.88 10.75
N LEU A 156 5.50 -21.65 10.33
CA LEU A 156 4.54 -20.75 9.71
C LEU A 156 4.07 -21.27 8.36
N ALA A 157 4.95 -21.82 7.53
CA ALA A 157 4.58 -22.40 6.25
C ALA A 157 3.59 -23.57 6.43
N LYS A 158 3.79 -24.41 7.45
CA LYS A 158 2.88 -25.52 7.77
C LYS A 158 1.47 -25.05 8.19
N ALA A 159 1.30 -23.83 8.69
CA ALA A 159 -0.02 -23.31 9.01
C ALA A 159 -0.93 -23.15 7.77
N LEU A 160 -0.36 -23.04 6.58
CA LEU A 160 -1.11 -23.00 5.32
C LEU A 160 -1.79 -24.36 4.99
N ASN A 161 -1.38 -25.45 5.64
CA ASN A 161 -2.05 -26.75 5.51
C ASN A 161 -3.52 -26.69 5.96
N ASN A 162 -3.87 -25.74 6.85
CA ASN A 162 -5.27 -25.51 7.27
C ASN A 162 -6.16 -25.13 6.06
N LEU A 163 -5.55 -24.59 5.01
CA LEU A 163 -6.20 -24.24 3.75
C LEU A 163 -5.80 -25.17 2.60
N GLY A 164 -5.29 -26.36 2.92
CA GLY A 164 -4.95 -27.40 1.95
C GLY A 164 -3.69 -27.14 1.12
N LEU A 165 -2.85 -26.16 1.49
CA LEU A 165 -1.56 -25.95 0.86
C LEU A 165 -0.54 -26.92 1.47
N GLU A 166 -0.10 -27.91 0.72
CA GLU A 166 0.83 -28.94 1.15
C GLU A 166 2.18 -28.75 0.48
N ILE A 167 3.26 -28.89 1.26
CA ILE A 167 4.65 -28.82 0.82
C ILE A 167 5.26 -30.19 1.02
N ILE A 168 5.56 -30.88 -0.07
CA ILE A 168 5.94 -32.29 -0.08
C ILE A 168 7.32 -32.45 -0.72
N GLU A 169 8.26 -33.06 -0.01
CA GLU A 169 9.54 -33.49 -0.59
C GLU A 169 9.31 -34.79 -1.40
N LYS A 170 9.33 -34.69 -2.73
CA LYS A 170 9.11 -35.86 -3.63
C LYS A 170 10.39 -36.48 -4.15
N ALA A 171 11.47 -35.72 -4.31
CA ALA A 171 12.74 -36.18 -4.83
C ALA A 171 13.89 -35.53 -4.05
N ALA A 172 15.10 -36.03 -4.22
CA ALA A 172 16.26 -35.53 -3.49
C ALA A 172 16.50 -34.02 -3.68
N ASP A 173 16.11 -33.43 -4.83
CA ASP A 173 16.35 -32.07 -5.25
C ASP A 173 15.10 -31.20 -5.47
N LYS A 174 13.89 -31.77 -5.34
CA LYS A 174 12.64 -31.07 -5.66
C LYS A 174 11.62 -31.12 -4.53
N ILE A 175 11.00 -29.97 -4.31
CA ILE A 175 9.85 -29.77 -3.45
C ILE A 175 8.63 -29.55 -4.34
N HIS A 176 7.56 -30.20 -3.97
CA HIS A 176 6.27 -30.16 -4.64
C HIS A 176 5.27 -29.43 -3.76
N VAL A 177 4.60 -28.43 -4.34
CA VAL A 177 3.56 -27.66 -3.66
C VAL A 177 2.23 -28.01 -4.30
N ALA A 178 1.29 -28.48 -3.50
CA ALA A 178 -0.04 -28.90 -3.94
C ALA A 178 -1.14 -28.19 -3.16
N ASN A 179 -2.32 -28.08 -3.77
CA ASN A 179 -3.52 -27.67 -3.05
C ASN A 179 -4.76 -28.35 -3.62
N MET A 180 -5.29 -29.32 -2.89
CA MET A 180 -6.48 -30.07 -3.29
C MET A 180 -7.80 -29.34 -2.98
N LYS A 181 -7.80 -28.42 -2.02
CA LYS A 181 -8.98 -27.68 -1.60
C LYS A 181 -9.36 -26.57 -2.61
N TYR A 182 -8.36 -26.00 -3.27
CA TYR A 182 -8.53 -24.96 -4.29
C TYR A 182 -7.84 -25.37 -5.59
N PRO A 183 -8.49 -26.23 -6.40
CA PRO A 183 -7.88 -26.79 -7.61
C PRO A 183 -7.37 -25.71 -8.55
N LYS A 184 -6.22 -25.94 -9.18
CA LYS A 184 -5.59 -25.05 -10.17
C LYS A 184 -5.18 -23.67 -9.66
N MET A 185 -5.42 -23.34 -8.36
CA MET A 185 -5.03 -22.03 -7.83
C MET A 185 -3.53 -21.75 -7.98
N LEU A 186 -2.70 -22.79 -7.92
CA LEU A 186 -1.25 -22.68 -8.02
C LEU A 186 -0.79 -22.26 -9.42
N LEU A 187 -1.53 -22.62 -10.48
CA LEU A 187 -1.28 -22.09 -11.82
C LEU A 187 -1.47 -20.58 -11.87
N ALA A 188 -2.59 -20.09 -11.33
CA ALA A 188 -2.89 -18.66 -11.26
C ALA A 188 -1.90 -17.92 -10.36
N LEU A 189 -1.47 -18.53 -9.24
CA LEU A 189 -0.44 -17.98 -8.37
C LEU A 189 0.87 -17.76 -9.13
N SER A 190 1.36 -18.80 -9.81
CA SER A 190 2.59 -18.70 -10.59
C SER A 190 2.48 -17.67 -11.71
N ALA A 191 1.38 -17.69 -12.46
CA ALA A 191 1.13 -16.73 -13.55
C ALA A 191 1.16 -15.28 -13.02
N LEU A 192 0.43 -14.99 -11.94
CA LEU A 192 0.33 -13.65 -11.36
C LEU A 192 1.67 -13.16 -10.79
N CYS A 193 2.41 -14.01 -10.08
CA CYS A 193 3.70 -13.69 -9.50
C CYS A 193 4.82 -13.52 -10.54
N ARG A 194 4.68 -14.12 -11.72
CA ARG A 194 5.65 -14.06 -12.83
C ARG A 194 5.23 -13.12 -13.95
N SER A 195 4.16 -12.35 -13.77
CA SER A 195 3.67 -11.40 -14.77
C SER A 195 4.76 -10.44 -15.27
N SER A 196 4.68 -10.04 -16.53
CA SER A 196 5.72 -9.28 -17.25
C SER A 196 5.96 -7.88 -16.68
N ASN A 197 4.94 -7.25 -16.08
CA ASN A 197 5.03 -5.89 -15.57
C ASN A 197 5.65 -5.83 -14.18
N LYS A 198 6.99 -5.91 -14.10
CA LYS A 198 7.76 -5.93 -12.84
C LYS A 198 7.45 -4.79 -11.88
N LYS A 199 7.01 -3.62 -12.40
CA LYS A 199 6.66 -2.46 -11.54
C LYS A 199 5.47 -2.73 -10.64
N TYR A 200 4.49 -3.50 -11.13
CA TYR A 200 3.21 -3.72 -10.45
C TYR A 200 2.98 -5.16 -9.98
N THR A 201 3.86 -6.10 -10.35
CA THR A 201 3.67 -7.54 -10.08
C THR A 201 3.33 -7.82 -8.61
N LEU A 202 4.13 -7.31 -7.67
CA LEU A 202 3.88 -7.52 -6.25
C LEU A 202 2.54 -6.89 -5.80
N THR A 203 2.22 -5.70 -6.29
CA THR A 203 0.95 -5.01 -5.95
C THR A 203 -0.23 -5.77 -6.53
N ASN A 204 -0.13 -6.26 -7.76
CA ASN A 204 -1.17 -7.08 -8.39
C ASN A 204 -1.37 -8.39 -7.61
N PHE A 205 -0.29 -9.03 -7.16
CA PHE A 205 -0.40 -10.21 -6.30
C PHE A 205 -1.10 -9.89 -4.97
N LEU A 206 -0.66 -8.85 -4.25
CA LEU A 206 -1.26 -8.46 -2.96
C LEU A 206 -2.74 -8.09 -3.09
N ARG A 207 -3.14 -7.56 -4.22
CA ARG A 207 -4.53 -7.22 -4.56
C ARG A 207 -5.29 -8.39 -5.17
N CYS A 208 -4.61 -9.47 -5.50
CA CYS A 208 -5.15 -10.57 -6.32
C CYS A 208 -5.79 -10.05 -7.63
N ASP A 209 -5.11 -9.10 -8.29
CA ASP A 209 -5.59 -8.39 -9.49
C ASP A 209 -5.05 -9.05 -10.75
N PHE A 210 -5.83 -9.95 -11.33
CA PHE A 210 -5.43 -10.73 -12.51
C PHE A 210 -5.29 -9.91 -13.80
N ARG A 211 -5.80 -8.68 -13.84
CA ARG A 211 -5.52 -7.76 -14.95
C ARG A 211 -4.01 -7.54 -15.16
N GLY A 212 -3.21 -7.77 -14.10
CA GLY A 212 -1.74 -7.79 -14.18
C GLY A 212 -1.17 -8.83 -15.14
N LEU A 213 -1.94 -9.85 -15.55
CA LEU A 213 -1.56 -10.84 -16.57
C LEU A 213 -1.62 -10.28 -17.99
N ILE A 214 -2.39 -9.22 -18.21
CA ILE A 214 -2.53 -8.57 -19.51
C ILE A 214 -1.27 -7.73 -19.78
N ASN A 215 -0.64 -7.96 -20.93
CA ASN A 215 0.54 -7.19 -21.31
C ASN A 215 0.21 -5.69 -21.38
N GLY A 216 1.06 -4.87 -20.78
CA GLY A 216 0.88 -3.42 -20.76
C GLY A 216 -0.16 -2.90 -19.76
N PHE A 217 -0.77 -3.75 -18.94
CA PHE A 217 -1.69 -3.30 -17.88
C PHE A 217 -1.01 -2.30 -16.95
N LYS A 218 -1.72 -1.19 -16.72
CA LYS A 218 -1.36 -0.17 -15.73
C LYS A 218 -2.58 0.13 -14.86
N PRO A 219 -2.42 0.29 -13.56
CA PRO A 219 -3.50 0.73 -12.69
C PRO A 219 -4.11 2.05 -13.19
N ARG A 220 -5.42 2.16 -13.11
CA ARG A 220 -6.16 3.37 -13.44
C ARG A 220 -6.44 4.18 -12.17
N PHE A 221 -6.85 5.43 -12.34
CA PHE A 221 -7.19 6.31 -11.24
C PHE A 221 -8.25 5.68 -10.32
N GLU A 222 -9.27 5.07 -10.88
CA GLU A 222 -10.36 4.40 -10.16
C GLU A 222 -9.86 3.28 -9.25
N ASP A 223 -8.79 2.59 -9.63
CA ASP A 223 -8.20 1.52 -8.81
C ASP A 223 -7.61 2.07 -7.49
N THR A 224 -7.19 3.34 -7.49
CA THR A 224 -6.67 4.01 -6.28
C THR A 224 -7.77 4.44 -5.32
N LEU A 225 -9.01 4.53 -5.79
CA LEU A 225 -10.16 4.95 -5.01
C LEU A 225 -10.87 3.80 -4.30
N ALA A 226 -10.63 2.56 -4.71
CA ALA A 226 -11.38 1.38 -4.25
C ALA A 226 -11.37 1.21 -2.72
N VAL A 227 -10.31 1.66 -2.06
CA VAL A 227 -10.09 1.55 -0.61
C VAL A 227 -10.61 2.75 0.21
N LEU A 228 -11.19 3.76 -0.44
CA LEU A 228 -11.68 4.97 0.21
C LEU A 228 -13.19 4.89 0.49
N SER A 229 -13.63 5.58 1.54
CA SER A 229 -15.07 5.86 1.76
C SER A 229 -15.61 6.76 0.64
N GLN A 230 -16.93 6.83 0.51
CA GLN A 230 -17.57 7.59 -0.56
C GLN A 230 -17.16 9.07 -0.55
N ASP A 231 -17.18 9.72 0.62
CA ASP A 231 -16.80 11.13 0.76
C ASP A 231 -15.35 11.39 0.33
N LEU A 232 -14.41 10.50 0.73
CA LEU A 232 -13.01 10.61 0.34
C LEU A 232 -12.78 10.31 -1.15
N LYS A 233 -13.62 9.44 -1.75
CA LYS A 233 -13.61 9.21 -3.21
C LYS A 233 -13.99 10.47 -3.97
N GLU A 234 -15.07 11.12 -3.54
CA GLU A 234 -15.56 12.35 -4.15
C GLU A 234 -14.49 13.45 -4.07
N ASN A 235 -13.87 13.61 -2.89
CA ASN A 235 -12.76 14.52 -2.69
C ASN A 235 -11.57 14.26 -3.64
N ALA A 236 -11.18 12.99 -3.79
CA ALA A 236 -10.08 12.61 -4.67
C ALA A 236 -10.42 12.83 -6.16
N VAL A 237 -11.69 12.58 -6.56
CA VAL A 237 -12.16 12.84 -7.93
C VAL A 237 -12.17 14.33 -8.25
N GLU A 238 -12.62 15.17 -7.33
CA GLU A 238 -12.63 16.63 -7.49
C GLU A 238 -11.21 17.17 -7.67
N LEU A 239 -10.29 16.77 -6.78
CA LEU A 239 -8.87 17.12 -6.91
C LEU A 239 -8.26 16.65 -8.25
N ASN A 240 -8.58 15.44 -8.69
CA ASN A 240 -8.08 14.96 -9.98
C ASN A 240 -8.58 15.82 -11.15
N LYS A 241 -9.85 16.22 -11.16
CA LYS A 241 -10.41 17.14 -12.17
C LYS A 241 -9.72 18.49 -12.12
N PHE A 242 -9.52 19.05 -10.93
CA PHE A 242 -8.81 20.31 -10.75
C PHE A 242 -7.39 20.24 -11.30
N MET A 243 -6.61 19.23 -10.93
CA MET A 243 -5.22 19.06 -11.40
C MET A 243 -5.14 18.86 -12.92
N GLN A 244 -6.09 18.13 -13.51
CA GLN A 244 -6.19 18.00 -14.96
C GLN A 244 -6.52 19.34 -15.65
N GLY A 245 -7.40 20.15 -15.05
CA GLY A 245 -7.71 21.51 -15.51
C GLY A 245 -6.48 22.43 -15.53
N LEU A 246 -5.51 22.20 -14.66
CA LEU A 246 -4.21 22.91 -14.65
C LEU A 246 -3.18 22.31 -15.62
N ASN A 247 -3.56 21.36 -16.48
CA ASN A 247 -2.70 20.62 -17.42
C ASN A 247 -1.59 19.81 -16.74
N CYS A 248 -1.79 19.38 -15.50
CA CYS A 248 -0.85 18.49 -14.82
C CYS A 248 -0.99 17.05 -15.33
N LYS A 249 0.17 16.39 -15.50
CA LYS A 249 0.23 14.96 -15.88
C LYS A 249 0.16 14.09 -14.64
N ALA A 250 -0.82 13.19 -14.58
CA ALA A 250 -0.95 12.22 -13.49
C ALA A 250 -0.07 10.99 -13.74
N SER A 251 0.57 10.49 -12.68
CA SER A 251 1.20 9.17 -12.64
C SER A 251 0.77 8.42 -11.39
N ILE A 252 0.51 7.11 -11.53
CA ILE A 252 0.07 6.24 -10.45
C ILE A 252 1.20 5.30 -10.08
N GLU A 253 1.51 5.24 -8.81
CA GLU A 253 2.59 4.43 -8.27
C GLU A 253 2.13 3.67 -7.02
N PRO A 254 2.39 2.35 -6.93
CA PRO A 254 2.30 1.66 -5.67
C PRO A 254 3.43 2.14 -4.78
N LEU A 255 3.16 2.40 -3.51
CA LEU A 255 4.24 2.64 -2.57
C LEU A 255 4.99 1.33 -2.31
N LYS A 256 6.29 1.35 -2.58
CA LYS A 256 7.17 0.16 -2.67
C LYS A 256 7.41 -0.58 -1.34
N ASN A 257 6.84 -0.14 -0.25
CA ASN A 257 7.02 -0.84 1.01
C ASN A 257 6.06 -2.02 1.06
N ILE A 258 6.60 -3.23 1.17
CA ILE A 258 5.87 -4.41 1.61
C ILE A 258 5.53 -4.18 3.10
N THR A 259 4.70 -3.23 3.34
CA THR A 259 3.95 -3.09 4.57
C THR A 259 2.56 -3.61 4.25
N LEU A 260 1.85 -4.09 5.25
CA LEU A 260 0.45 -4.54 5.15
C LEU A 260 -0.49 -3.51 4.50
N TYR A 261 -0.01 -2.30 4.30
CA TYR A 261 -0.72 -1.18 3.70
C TYR A 261 -0.02 -0.82 2.40
N SER A 262 -0.47 -1.42 1.32
CA SER A 262 -0.09 -0.95 0.00
C SER A 262 -0.90 0.30 -0.29
N LYS A 263 -0.29 1.45 -0.03
CA LYS A 263 -0.85 2.74 -0.42
C LYS A 263 -0.65 2.95 -1.91
N TRP A 264 -1.62 3.57 -2.54
CA TRP A 264 -1.46 4.16 -3.86
C TRP A 264 -1.00 5.61 -3.72
N LYS A 265 -0.04 6.00 -4.53
CA LYS A 265 0.32 7.40 -4.73
C LYS A 265 -0.07 7.83 -6.13
N VAL A 266 -0.91 8.86 -6.22
CA VAL A 266 -1.17 9.58 -7.46
C VAL A 266 -0.35 10.86 -7.43
N ASN A 267 0.59 11.00 -8.34
CA ASN A 267 1.48 12.15 -8.43
C ASN A 267 1.16 12.99 -9.65
N TYR A 268 1.01 14.29 -9.48
CA TYR A 268 0.75 15.26 -10.54
C TYR A 268 1.99 16.10 -10.77
N SER A 269 2.42 16.17 -12.01
CA SER A 269 3.59 16.95 -12.43
C SER A 269 3.22 17.95 -13.51
N LEU A 270 3.84 19.14 -13.42
CA LEU A 270 3.83 20.18 -14.43
C LEU A 270 5.27 20.40 -14.89
N ASP A 271 5.51 20.35 -16.21
CA ASP A 271 6.84 20.47 -16.82
C ASP A 271 7.92 19.57 -16.16
N GLY A 272 7.53 18.32 -15.85
CA GLY A 272 8.40 17.32 -15.24
C GLY A 272 8.65 17.49 -13.73
N LYS A 273 8.13 18.54 -13.10
CA LYS A 273 8.25 18.77 -11.66
C LYS A 273 6.98 18.37 -10.93
N SER A 274 7.11 17.61 -9.85
CA SER A 274 5.96 17.27 -8.98
C SER A 274 5.45 18.53 -8.30
N VAL A 275 4.16 18.79 -8.47
CA VAL A 275 3.47 19.95 -7.85
C VAL A 275 2.47 19.51 -6.79
N PHE A 276 1.86 18.33 -6.98
CA PHE A 276 0.89 17.79 -6.05
C PHE A 276 0.93 16.26 -6.06
N SER A 277 0.59 15.64 -4.95
CA SER A 277 0.24 14.23 -4.93
C SER A 277 -0.77 13.93 -3.83
N PHE A 278 -1.47 12.82 -3.97
CA PHE A 278 -2.16 12.24 -2.83
C PHE A 278 -1.78 10.76 -2.66
N CYS A 279 -1.88 10.30 -1.43
CA CYS A 279 -1.79 8.88 -1.10
C CYS A 279 -3.15 8.40 -0.60
N SER A 280 -3.68 7.35 -1.20
CA SER A 280 -4.89 6.67 -0.74
C SER A 280 -4.52 5.39 0.00
N ASP A 281 -5.09 5.22 1.18
CA ASP A 281 -5.07 4.02 2.00
C ASP A 281 -6.50 3.71 2.45
N ILE A 282 -6.74 2.62 3.15
CA ILE A 282 -8.08 2.26 3.58
C ILE A 282 -8.67 3.36 4.47
N ASN A 283 -9.75 3.95 3.99
CA ASN A 283 -10.43 5.10 4.61
C ASN A 283 -9.49 6.25 5.00
N SER A 284 -8.43 6.46 4.24
CA SER A 284 -7.49 7.54 4.48
C SER A 284 -7.01 8.15 3.18
N LEU A 285 -7.06 9.47 3.11
CA LEU A 285 -6.55 10.27 1.99
C LEU A 285 -5.56 11.30 2.54
N GLU A 286 -4.31 11.22 2.12
CA GLU A 286 -3.26 12.16 2.50
C GLU A 286 -2.88 12.98 1.28
N LEU A 287 -2.95 14.32 1.38
CA LEU A 287 -2.65 15.26 0.30
C LEU A 287 -1.31 15.95 0.54
N PHE A 288 -0.54 16.15 -0.52
CA PHE A 288 0.78 16.76 -0.47
C PHE A 288 0.94 17.78 -1.59
N ALA A 289 1.09 19.08 -1.25
CA ALA A 289 1.48 20.10 -2.22
C ALA A 289 2.98 20.43 -2.09
N TYR A 290 3.72 20.41 -3.20
CA TYR A 290 5.18 20.53 -3.22
C TYR A 290 5.62 21.93 -3.68
N PHE A 291 6.59 22.52 -2.99
CA PHE A 291 7.09 23.88 -3.24
C PHE A 291 8.58 23.91 -3.62
N ASN A 292 9.13 22.90 -4.20
CA ASN A 292 10.52 22.77 -4.67
C ASN A 292 11.62 23.33 -3.73
N HIS A 293 11.46 24.56 -3.20
CA HIS A 293 12.41 25.28 -2.33
C HIS A 293 11.71 26.01 -1.18
N HIS A 294 12.43 26.21 -0.06
CA HIS A 294 11.92 26.97 1.11
C HIS A 294 11.53 28.39 0.76
N GLU A 295 12.25 29.01 -0.17
CA GLU A 295 11.94 30.34 -0.65
C GLU A 295 10.55 30.45 -1.27
N ASN A 296 10.10 29.37 -1.95
CA ASN A 296 8.75 29.34 -2.50
C ASN A 296 7.69 29.25 -1.40
N ILE A 297 7.97 28.53 -0.30
CA ILE A 297 7.09 28.50 0.88
C ILE A 297 6.97 29.90 1.49
N SER A 298 8.12 30.58 1.68
CA SER A 298 8.16 31.93 2.20
C SER A 298 7.33 32.89 1.34
N ARG A 299 7.59 32.92 0.03
CA ARG A 299 6.84 33.75 -0.94
C ARG A 299 5.35 33.46 -0.92
N MET A 300 4.97 32.19 -0.92
CA MET A 300 3.56 31.78 -0.84
C MET A 300 2.90 32.33 0.43
N GLY A 301 3.59 32.31 1.57
CA GLY A 301 3.09 32.90 2.80
C GLY A 301 2.69 34.37 2.67
N TYR A 302 3.51 35.18 2.04
CA TYR A 302 3.20 36.61 1.79
C TYR A 302 2.03 36.76 0.81
N ILE A 303 2.07 36.06 -0.33
CA ILE A 303 1.01 36.13 -1.35
C ILE A 303 -0.35 35.73 -0.77
N LEU A 304 -0.40 34.62 -0.01
CA LEU A 304 -1.65 34.15 0.58
C LEU A 304 -2.17 35.10 1.65
N LYS A 305 -1.28 35.73 2.42
CA LYS A 305 -1.65 36.74 3.43
C LYS A 305 -2.28 37.95 2.81
N ASP A 306 -1.74 38.43 1.68
CA ASP A 306 -2.30 39.54 0.93
C ASP A 306 -3.65 39.18 0.28
N LYS A 307 -3.85 37.93 -0.10
CA LYS A 307 -5.07 37.43 -0.74
C LYS A 307 -6.20 37.19 0.27
N SER A 308 -5.92 36.48 1.37
CA SER A 308 -6.84 36.18 2.47
C SER A 308 -6.07 35.76 3.71
N ILE A 309 -6.39 36.40 4.83
CA ILE A 309 -5.79 36.08 6.13
C ILE A 309 -6.20 34.65 6.60
N GLU A 310 -7.44 34.20 6.29
CA GLU A 310 -7.93 32.88 6.62
C GLU A 310 -7.17 31.80 5.86
N LEU A 311 -6.95 32.00 4.55
CA LEU A 311 -6.19 31.08 3.72
C LEU A 311 -4.72 31.02 4.15
N TYR A 312 -4.13 32.17 4.51
CA TYR A 312 -2.78 32.23 5.06
C TYR A 312 -2.67 31.44 6.39
N ASN A 313 -3.60 31.66 7.32
CA ASN A 313 -3.59 30.98 8.61
C ASN A 313 -3.73 29.45 8.43
N TRP A 314 -4.63 29.02 7.55
CA TRP A 314 -4.76 27.62 7.19
C TRP A 314 -3.46 27.07 6.59
N PHE A 315 -2.85 27.75 5.64
CA PHE A 315 -1.58 27.35 5.02
C PHE A 315 -0.46 27.24 6.07
N TYR A 316 -0.33 28.24 6.91
CA TYR A 316 0.67 28.26 7.98
C TYR A 316 0.48 27.08 8.96
N GLU A 317 -0.75 26.80 9.36
CA GLU A 317 -1.08 25.69 10.24
C GLU A 317 -0.73 24.33 9.63
N LYS A 318 -1.12 24.09 8.37
CA LYS A 318 -0.91 22.83 7.65
C LYS A 318 0.54 22.61 7.20
N MET A 319 1.38 23.63 7.18
CA MET A 319 2.81 23.43 6.95
C MET A 319 3.41 22.62 8.12
N PRO A 320 4.01 21.44 7.87
CA PRO A 320 4.46 20.57 8.93
C PRO A 320 5.59 21.22 9.74
N ALA A 321 5.29 21.61 10.98
CA ALA A 321 6.30 21.97 11.96
C ALA A 321 6.98 20.70 12.44
N ARG A 322 8.23 20.45 12.05
CA ARG A 322 8.97 19.27 12.53
C ARG A 322 10.15 19.66 13.39
N THR A 323 10.16 19.11 14.57
CA THR A 323 11.30 19.02 15.47
C THR A 323 12.10 17.74 15.19
N CYS A 324 12.51 17.51 13.92
CA CYS A 324 13.43 16.41 13.67
C CYS A 324 14.84 16.81 14.16
N SER A 325 15.60 15.84 14.66
CA SER A 325 17.01 16.00 15.01
C SER A 325 17.93 16.07 13.78
N CYS A 326 17.38 16.16 12.57
CA CYS A 326 18.17 16.27 11.36
C CYS A 326 18.85 17.66 11.29
N ARG A 327 20.10 17.69 10.81
CA ARG A 327 20.89 18.92 10.64
C ARG A 327 20.31 19.93 9.62
N ASN A 328 19.26 19.53 8.89
CA ASN A 328 18.64 20.30 7.81
C ASN A 328 17.36 21.03 8.26
N ASN A 329 17.25 21.42 9.52
CA ASN A 329 16.13 22.22 10.01
C ASN A 329 16.35 23.70 9.63
N ASN A 330 15.49 24.23 8.77
CA ASN A 330 15.52 25.63 8.38
C ASN A 330 14.40 26.41 9.10
N LEU A 331 14.78 27.57 9.62
CA LEU A 331 13.81 28.54 10.11
C LEU A 331 13.33 29.36 8.91
N VAL A 332 12.11 29.10 8.45
CA VAL A 332 11.52 29.74 7.28
C VAL A 332 10.57 30.83 7.72
N ASP A 333 10.69 32.01 7.14
CA ASP A 333 9.72 33.09 7.30
C ASP A 333 8.55 32.83 6.35
N ILE A 334 7.36 32.66 6.90
CA ILE A 334 6.12 32.43 6.16
C ILE A 334 5.20 33.62 6.43
N GLY A 335 5.18 34.59 5.51
CA GLY A 335 4.32 35.79 5.63
C GLY A 335 4.54 36.61 6.90
N GLY A 336 5.79 36.72 7.37
CA GLY A 336 6.19 37.45 8.56
C GLY A 336 6.19 36.63 9.87
N GLN A 337 5.83 35.33 9.80
CA GLN A 337 5.91 34.43 10.95
C GLN A 337 6.96 33.37 10.70
N LYS A 338 7.87 33.17 11.65
CA LYS A 338 8.94 32.17 11.54
C LYS A 338 8.47 30.79 11.98
N LYS A 339 8.65 29.78 11.10
CA LYS A 339 8.33 28.39 11.38
C LYS A 339 9.52 27.50 11.06
N ARG A 340 9.81 26.53 11.94
CA ARG A 340 10.87 25.56 11.68
C ARG A 340 10.33 24.44 10.79
N ILE A 341 10.90 24.27 9.61
CA ILE A 341 10.53 23.27 8.60
C ILE A 341 11.70 22.35 8.34
N CYS A 342 11.43 21.04 8.18
CA CYS A 342 12.46 20.07 7.79
C CYS A 342 12.93 20.34 6.35
N GLY A 343 14.25 20.49 6.13
CA GLY A 343 14.85 20.79 4.84
C GLY A 343 14.59 19.79 3.73
N LEU A 344 14.17 18.58 4.08
CA LEU A 344 13.80 17.52 3.14
C LEU A 344 12.30 17.53 2.79
N MET A 345 11.49 18.40 3.41
CA MET A 345 10.03 18.38 3.28
C MET A 345 9.49 19.77 2.93
N ASN A 346 9.76 20.20 1.71
CA ASN A 346 9.18 21.44 1.15
C ASN A 346 7.76 21.20 0.66
N ARG A 347 6.86 20.74 1.53
CA ARG A 347 5.49 20.39 1.15
C ARG A 347 4.49 20.71 2.25
N LEU A 348 3.27 20.97 1.83
CA LEU A 348 2.09 21.05 2.67
C LEU A 348 1.51 19.64 2.84
N ASP A 349 1.13 19.24 4.05
CA ASP A 349 0.55 17.92 4.35
C ASP A 349 -0.87 18.11 4.91
N VAL A 350 -1.87 17.46 4.27
CA VAL A 350 -3.27 17.48 4.73
C VAL A 350 -3.79 16.04 4.75
N GLY A 351 -4.13 15.54 5.94
CA GLY A 351 -4.71 14.21 6.12
C GLY A 351 -6.23 14.26 6.21
N ASN A 352 -6.91 13.35 5.53
CA ASN A 352 -8.37 13.22 5.48
C ASN A 352 -9.07 14.58 5.30
N PRO A 353 -8.90 15.22 4.13
CA PRO A 353 -9.30 16.58 3.89
C PRO A 353 -10.80 16.77 4.03
N THR A 354 -11.22 17.86 4.66
CA THR A 354 -12.58 18.39 4.61
C THR A 354 -12.81 19.13 3.28
N ILE A 355 -14.06 19.44 2.95
CA ILE A 355 -14.40 20.27 1.79
C ILE A 355 -13.68 21.63 1.84
N ASN A 356 -13.53 22.21 3.03
CA ASN A 356 -12.81 23.46 3.19
C ASN A 356 -11.30 23.27 2.94
N ASP A 357 -10.71 22.16 3.40
CA ASP A 357 -9.30 21.84 3.09
C ASP A 357 -9.08 21.69 1.58
N LEU A 358 -10.03 21.09 0.84
CA LEU A 358 -9.95 20.97 -0.62
C LEU A 358 -9.90 22.34 -1.30
N LYS A 359 -10.86 23.22 -0.98
CA LYS A 359 -10.90 24.60 -1.53
C LYS A 359 -9.61 25.36 -1.24
N ASN A 360 -9.09 25.22 -0.02
CA ASN A 360 -7.86 25.89 0.37
C ASN A 360 -6.64 25.33 -0.38
N ILE A 361 -6.55 24.00 -0.57
CA ILE A 361 -5.44 23.39 -1.29
C ILE A 361 -5.47 23.75 -2.78
N GLU A 362 -6.66 23.80 -3.39
CA GLU A 362 -6.84 24.24 -4.77
C GLU A 362 -6.39 25.69 -4.95
N ASN A 363 -6.79 26.59 -4.05
CA ASN A 363 -6.34 27.98 -4.05
C ASN A 363 -4.81 28.10 -3.91
N VAL A 364 -4.20 27.32 -3.02
CA VAL A 364 -2.75 27.33 -2.83
C VAL A 364 -2.02 26.82 -4.06
N ILE A 365 -2.44 25.68 -4.63
CA ILE A 365 -1.81 25.08 -5.80
C ILE A 365 -2.02 25.97 -7.03
N GLY A 366 -3.23 26.48 -7.27
CA GLY A 366 -3.52 27.38 -8.38
C GLY A 366 -2.62 28.63 -8.31
N THR A 367 -2.56 29.28 -7.14
CA THR A 367 -1.69 30.45 -6.92
C THR A 367 -0.21 30.13 -7.15
N TYR A 368 0.26 28.94 -6.73
CA TYR A 368 1.65 28.52 -6.92
C TYR A 368 1.98 28.27 -8.39
N ILE A 369 1.09 27.59 -9.13
CA ILE A 369 1.27 27.30 -10.57
C ILE A 369 1.22 28.57 -11.42
N ASP A 370 0.27 29.47 -11.18
CA ASP A 370 0.17 30.73 -11.92
C ASP A 370 1.47 31.55 -11.77
N ARG A 371 2.01 31.65 -10.57
CA ARG A 371 3.29 32.33 -10.33
C ARG A 371 4.51 31.61 -10.93
N ALA A 372 4.45 30.30 -11.07
CA ALA A 372 5.52 29.55 -11.75
C ALA A 372 5.52 29.86 -13.26
N LYS A 373 4.35 30.04 -13.88
CA LYS A 373 4.21 30.44 -15.28
C LYS A 373 4.71 31.84 -15.55
N ASP A 374 4.46 32.83 -14.66
CA ASP A 374 4.90 34.20 -14.79
C ASP A 374 6.44 34.39 -14.78
N LYS A 375 7.20 33.38 -14.37
CA LYS A 375 8.67 33.39 -14.38
C LYS A 375 9.31 32.82 -15.64
N PHE A 376 8.50 32.23 -16.53
CA PHE A 376 8.96 31.68 -17.80
C PHE A 376 8.58 32.56 -19.00
N ILE A 377 7.98 33.75 -18.73
CA ILE A 377 7.80 34.87 -19.66
C ILE A 377 8.82 35.96 -19.30
#